data_f60f2f32f0b56c7266c1f10219c4e2a0
#
_entry.id   f60f2f32f0b56c7266c1f10219c4e2a0
#
_cell.length_a   1.000
_cell.length_b   1.000
_cell.length_c   1.000
_cell.angle_alpha   90.00
_cell.angle_beta   90.00
_cell.angle_gamma   90.00
#
_symmetry.space_group_name_H-M   'P 1'
#
loop_
_entity.id
_entity.type
_entity.pdbx_description
1 polymer ?
#
loop_
_entity_poly.entity_id
_entity_poly.type
_entity_poly.pdbx_seq_one_letter_code
_entity_poly.pdbx_strand_id
1 'polypeptide(L)'
;MSLTFSVSSLHPLYNYKPISTTTLPPKPRFLSIKSSLDDETQKQTSWVSPDWLTSLTRSLSLGRNDDSGIPIASAKLEDVSDLLGGALFLPLFKWMNDYGPIYRLAAGPRNFVIVSDPAIAKHVLKNYGIKYAKGLVAEVSEFLFGSGFAIAEGPLWTARRRAVVPSLHRKYLSVIVERVFCKCAERLVEKLQADALNGNAVNMEEKFSQLTLDVIGLSVFNYNFDSLTTDSPVIDAVYTALKEAEARSTDLLPYWKIDALCKIIPRQIKAAKAVMVIRQTVEELIEKCKKIVEIEGEKINEEEYVNDNDPSILRFLLASREEVSSVQLRDDLLSMLVAGHETTGSVLTWTLYLLSKDSSALMKAQEEVDRVLQGRPPTYDDIKDLKYLTRCINESLRLYPHPPVLIRRAQVADVLPGNYKVNAGQDIMISVYNIHHSSKRSLLSAVNLET
;
A
#
# COMPACT_ATOMS: atom_id res chain seq x y z
N MET A 1 1.92 -3.71 -33.98
CA MET A 1 3.21 -3.78 -33.27
C MET A 1 3.09 -4.81 -32.18
N SER A 2 3.89 -5.86 -32.20
CA SER A 2 3.86 -6.93 -31.18
C SER A 2 4.69 -6.48 -29.99
N LEU A 3 4.04 -6.11 -28.87
CA LEU A 3 4.71 -5.86 -27.61
C LEU A 3 5.04 -7.23 -26.99
N THR A 4 6.29 -7.62 -27.03
CA THR A 4 6.79 -8.81 -26.33
C THR A 4 7.21 -8.39 -24.91
N PHE A 5 6.43 -8.79 -23.91
CA PHE A 5 6.81 -8.62 -22.51
C PHE A 5 7.74 -9.75 -22.08
N SER A 6 8.93 -9.42 -21.61
CA SER A 6 9.82 -10.36 -20.94
C SER A 6 9.37 -10.51 -19.47
N VAL A 7 8.86 -11.67 -19.10
CA VAL A 7 8.41 -12.02 -17.75
C VAL A 7 9.58 -12.18 -16.77
N SER A 8 10.83 -12.08 -17.24
CA SER A 8 12.02 -12.36 -16.43
C SER A 8 12.43 -11.24 -15.47
N SER A 9 11.81 -10.07 -15.55
CA SER A 9 12.14 -8.90 -14.70
C SER A 9 11.06 -8.51 -13.68
N LEU A 10 9.99 -9.31 -13.56
CA LEU A 10 9.07 -9.13 -12.43
C LEU A 10 9.82 -9.42 -11.13
N HIS A 11 9.86 -8.45 -10.26
CA HIS A 11 10.53 -8.47 -8.95
C HIS A 11 10.31 -9.80 -8.20
N PRO A 12 11.26 -10.25 -7.36
CA PRO A 12 11.24 -11.58 -6.71
C PRO A 12 10.02 -11.89 -5.84
N LEU A 13 9.05 -10.99 -5.72
CA LEU A 13 7.76 -11.26 -5.08
C LEU A 13 6.91 -12.31 -5.80
N TYR A 14 7.22 -12.65 -7.05
CA TYR A 14 6.39 -13.55 -7.89
C TYR A 14 7.17 -14.71 -8.54
N ASN A 15 8.45 -14.92 -8.19
CA ASN A 15 9.24 -16.03 -8.75
C ASN A 15 9.05 -17.32 -7.95
N TYR A 16 8.14 -18.16 -8.39
CA TYR A 16 8.05 -19.56 -7.98
C TYR A 16 9.14 -20.37 -8.69
N LYS A 17 10.17 -20.83 -7.97
CA LYS A 17 11.10 -21.88 -8.42
C LYS A 17 10.75 -23.19 -7.71
N PRO A 18 10.64 -24.32 -8.42
CA PRO A 18 10.49 -25.61 -7.77
C PRO A 18 11.78 -25.96 -7.01
N ILE A 19 11.65 -26.36 -5.75
CA ILE A 19 12.76 -26.72 -4.87
C ILE A 19 13.26 -28.12 -5.23
N SER A 20 14.53 -28.24 -5.60
CA SER A 20 15.24 -29.51 -5.62
C SER A 20 15.74 -29.84 -4.22
N THR A 21 15.47 -31.06 -3.80
CA THR A 21 15.85 -31.66 -2.49
C THR A 21 17.35 -31.73 -2.33
N THR A 22 17.94 -31.03 -1.32
CA THR A 22 19.24 -31.38 -0.73
C THR A 22 19.33 -30.89 0.73
N THR A 23 19.49 -31.89 1.62
CA THR A 23 20.14 -31.99 2.95
C THR A 23 20.11 -30.79 3.93
N LEU A 24 19.51 -31.08 5.09
CA LEU A 24 19.41 -30.27 6.31
C LEU A 24 20.74 -30.09 7.05
N PRO A 25 21.04 -28.91 7.61
CA PRO A 25 22.05 -28.74 8.66
C PRO A 25 21.47 -28.95 10.08
N PRO A 26 22.35 -29.20 11.10
CA PRO A 26 21.94 -29.71 12.41
C PRO A 26 21.33 -28.65 13.34
N LYS A 27 20.47 -29.11 14.26
CA LYS A 27 19.69 -28.36 15.25
C LYS A 27 20.57 -27.57 16.26
N PRO A 28 20.23 -26.31 16.61
CA PRO A 28 20.83 -25.65 17.76
C PRO A 28 20.21 -26.06 19.11
N ARG A 29 21.05 -26.18 20.13
CA ARG A 29 20.69 -26.49 21.53
C ARG A 29 20.06 -25.30 22.22
N PHE A 30 18.97 -25.52 22.93
CA PHE A 30 18.34 -24.55 23.82
C PHE A 30 19.12 -24.36 25.12
N LEU A 31 19.42 -23.11 25.45
CA LEU A 31 19.89 -22.70 26.77
C LEU A 31 18.70 -22.21 27.61
N SER A 32 18.51 -22.82 28.77
CA SER A 32 17.50 -22.39 29.75
C SER A 32 18.06 -21.24 30.57
N ILE A 33 17.34 -20.12 30.64
CA ILE A 33 17.64 -18.99 31.52
C ILE A 33 16.63 -18.99 32.66
N LYS A 34 17.12 -19.18 33.90
CA LYS A 34 16.36 -18.99 35.14
C LYS A 34 16.22 -17.51 35.43
N SER A 35 14.99 -17.09 35.74
CA SER A 35 14.69 -15.74 36.21
C SER A 35 14.93 -15.60 37.71
N SER A 36 15.65 -14.56 38.13
CA SER A 36 15.57 -14.01 39.49
C SER A 36 14.79 -12.69 39.43
N LEU A 37 13.73 -12.64 40.20
CA LEU A 37 12.96 -11.43 40.51
C LEU A 37 13.68 -10.65 41.60
N ASP A 38 13.87 -9.36 41.42
CA ASP A 38 13.85 -8.39 42.50
C ASP A 38 13.34 -7.03 42.01
N ASP A 39 12.68 -6.33 42.93
CA ASP A 39 11.67 -5.33 42.83
C ASP A 39 12.22 -3.90 42.65
N GLU A 40 11.31 -3.00 42.28
CA GLU A 40 11.34 -1.51 42.35
C GLU A 40 12.14 -0.75 41.29
N THR A 41 11.45 -0.20 40.31
CA THR A 41 11.10 1.23 40.11
C THR A 41 10.36 1.42 38.77
N GLN A 42 9.14 1.93 38.88
CA GLN A 42 8.31 2.34 37.74
C GLN A 42 8.99 3.44 36.92
N LYS A 43 9.48 3.10 35.74
CA LYS A 43 9.50 3.95 34.56
C LYS A 43 8.80 3.21 33.45
N GLN A 44 7.65 3.72 33.04
CA GLN A 44 6.89 3.22 31.92
C GLN A 44 7.76 3.23 30.66
N THR A 45 8.31 2.09 30.31
CA THR A 45 8.80 1.79 28.98
C THR A 45 7.70 1.02 28.28
N SER A 46 6.99 1.70 27.39
CA SER A 46 5.75 1.27 26.74
C SER A 46 5.87 0.09 25.76
N TRP A 47 6.99 -0.59 25.70
CA TRP A 47 7.22 -1.68 24.73
C TRP A 47 7.23 -3.09 25.34
N VAL A 48 7.22 -3.20 26.66
CA VAL A 48 7.00 -4.46 27.37
C VAL A 48 5.58 -4.41 27.95
N SER A 49 4.56 -4.31 27.05
CA SER A 49 3.22 -4.58 27.55
C SER A 49 3.11 -6.06 27.85
N PRO A 50 2.50 -6.45 28.99
CA PRO A 50 2.21 -7.84 29.34
C PRO A 50 1.43 -8.59 28.24
N ASP A 51 0.82 -7.84 27.31
CA ASP A 51 -0.03 -8.33 26.23
C ASP A 51 0.71 -9.18 25.19
N TRP A 52 1.98 -8.94 24.91
CA TRP A 52 2.70 -9.80 23.97
C TRP A 52 3.11 -11.15 24.60
N LEU A 53 3.48 -11.17 25.87
CA LEU A 53 3.74 -12.39 26.63
C LEU A 53 2.44 -13.18 26.85
N THR A 54 1.33 -12.51 27.11
CA THR A 54 0.00 -13.14 27.17
C THR A 54 -0.49 -13.61 25.81
N SER A 55 -0.11 -12.94 24.70
CA SER A 55 -0.40 -13.45 23.36
C SER A 55 0.47 -14.65 22.99
N LEU A 56 1.73 -14.69 23.42
CA LEU A 56 2.62 -15.85 23.27
C LEU A 56 2.13 -17.06 24.08
N THR A 57 1.76 -16.87 25.34
CA THR A 57 1.19 -17.92 26.17
C THR A 57 -0.19 -18.37 25.69
N ARG A 58 -1.02 -17.47 25.15
CA ARG A 58 -2.28 -17.80 24.50
C ARG A 58 -2.07 -18.55 23.18
N SER A 59 -1.10 -18.18 22.34
CA SER A 59 -0.83 -18.90 21.10
C SER A 59 -0.28 -20.30 21.37
N LEU A 60 0.46 -20.49 22.46
CA LEU A 60 0.93 -21.80 22.93
C LEU A 60 -0.16 -22.61 23.65
N SER A 61 -1.20 -21.95 24.22
CA SER A 61 -2.34 -22.55 24.89
C SER A 61 -3.57 -22.78 24.01
N LEU A 62 -3.49 -22.51 22.70
CA LEU A 62 -4.59 -22.59 21.72
C LEU A 62 -5.20 -24.01 21.53
N GLY A 63 -4.87 -24.96 22.35
CA GLY A 63 -5.46 -26.29 22.36
C GLY A 63 -6.65 -26.50 23.32
N ARG A 64 -7.07 -25.50 24.11
CA ARG A 64 -8.16 -25.65 25.09
C ARG A 64 -9.18 -24.51 25.02
N ASN A 65 -10.40 -24.86 24.60
CA ASN A 65 -11.66 -24.08 24.67
C ASN A 65 -11.59 -22.67 24.08
N ASP A 66 -11.62 -22.57 22.76
CA ASP A 66 -11.79 -21.30 22.06
C ASP A 66 -13.29 -21.07 21.73
N ASP A 67 -13.96 -20.25 22.55
CA ASP A 67 -15.36 -19.84 22.35
C ASP A 67 -15.57 -18.87 21.16
N SER A 68 -14.55 -18.62 20.33
CA SER A 68 -14.62 -17.65 19.21
C SER A 68 -15.49 -18.14 18.06
N GLY A 69 -15.67 -19.44 17.92
CA GLY A 69 -16.35 -20.06 16.78
C GLY A 69 -15.55 -19.97 15.47
N ILE A 70 -14.29 -19.51 15.52
CA ILE A 70 -13.41 -19.33 14.35
C ILE A 70 -12.45 -20.52 14.25
N PRO A 71 -12.44 -21.28 13.13
CA PRO A 71 -11.52 -22.39 12.95
C PRO A 71 -10.05 -21.92 12.98
N ILE A 72 -9.17 -22.75 13.55
CA ILE A 72 -7.73 -22.48 13.63
C ILE A 72 -7.04 -23.20 12.49
N ALA A 73 -6.35 -22.46 11.64
CA ALA A 73 -5.51 -23.03 10.60
C ALA A 73 -4.25 -23.62 11.23
N SER A 74 -4.06 -24.92 11.07
CA SER A 74 -2.83 -25.60 11.42
C SER A 74 -1.81 -25.38 10.30
N ALA A 75 -1.06 -24.28 10.37
CA ALA A 75 0.01 -24.03 9.42
C ALA A 75 1.15 -25.04 9.63
N LYS A 76 1.49 -25.80 8.60
CA LYS A 76 2.71 -26.61 8.57
C LYS A 76 3.92 -25.71 8.41
N LEU A 77 5.10 -26.20 8.78
CA LEU A 77 6.36 -25.43 8.67
C LEU A 77 6.63 -24.97 7.22
N GLU A 78 6.23 -25.75 6.24
CA GLU A 78 6.30 -25.45 4.81
C GLU A 78 5.43 -24.24 4.43
N ASP A 79 4.21 -24.16 4.96
CA ASP A 79 3.28 -23.05 4.73
C ASP A 79 3.80 -21.74 5.38
N VAL A 80 4.52 -21.84 6.50
CA VAL A 80 5.18 -20.69 7.14
C VAL A 80 6.37 -20.20 6.30
N SER A 81 7.09 -21.09 5.63
CA SER A 81 8.14 -20.74 4.67
C SER A 81 7.58 -19.92 3.50
N ASP A 82 6.41 -20.30 2.98
CA ASP A 82 5.72 -19.57 1.92
C ASP A 82 5.25 -18.18 2.37
N LEU A 83 4.86 -18.04 3.64
CA LEU A 83 4.54 -16.74 4.25
C LEU A 83 5.75 -15.81 4.36
N LEU A 84 6.93 -16.36 4.62
CA LEU A 84 8.16 -15.59 4.84
C LEU A 84 8.94 -15.32 3.55
N GLY A 85 8.70 -16.10 2.51
CA GLY A 85 9.49 -16.10 1.28
C GLY A 85 8.83 -15.48 0.05
N GLY A 86 7.54 -15.08 0.12
CA GLY A 86 6.84 -14.71 -1.10
C GLY A 86 5.55 -13.91 -0.92
N ALA A 87 4.64 -14.10 -1.85
CA ALA A 87 3.36 -13.41 -1.88
C ALA A 87 2.42 -13.93 -0.79
N LEU A 88 2.38 -13.25 0.36
CA LEU A 88 1.55 -13.58 1.54
C LEU A 88 0.11 -13.98 1.20
N PHE A 89 -0.49 -13.40 0.17
CA PHE A 89 -1.88 -13.65 -0.20
C PHE A 89 -2.12 -15.04 -0.80
N LEU A 90 -1.12 -15.70 -1.38
CA LEU A 90 -1.27 -17.04 -1.97
C LEU A 90 -1.51 -18.13 -0.91
N PRO A 91 -0.70 -18.26 0.15
CA PRO A 91 -1.02 -19.17 1.26
C PRO A 91 -2.37 -18.86 1.91
N LEU A 92 -2.73 -17.56 2.07
CA LEU A 92 -4.02 -17.19 2.62
C LEU A 92 -5.19 -17.68 1.75
N PHE A 93 -5.03 -17.71 0.43
CA PHE A 93 -6.04 -18.23 -0.49
C PHE A 93 -6.19 -19.75 -0.37
N LYS A 94 -5.07 -20.48 -0.28
CA LYS A 94 -5.08 -21.93 -0.04
C LYS A 94 -5.83 -22.28 1.24
N TRP A 95 -5.50 -21.63 2.35
CA TRP A 95 -6.17 -21.86 3.64
C TRP A 95 -7.64 -21.45 3.66
N MET A 96 -8.05 -20.44 2.87
CA MET A 96 -9.46 -20.14 2.70
C MET A 96 -10.23 -21.32 2.11
N ASN A 97 -9.65 -22.07 1.18
CA ASN A 97 -10.29 -23.27 0.62
C ASN A 97 -10.39 -24.42 1.62
N ASP A 98 -9.41 -24.54 2.54
CA ASP A 98 -9.36 -25.60 3.54
C ASP A 98 -10.23 -25.30 4.78
N TYR A 99 -10.22 -24.05 5.28
CA TYR A 99 -10.84 -23.64 6.55
C TYR A 99 -12.09 -22.77 6.39
N GLY A 100 -12.39 -22.34 5.18
CA GLY A 100 -13.52 -21.44 4.90
C GLY A 100 -13.16 -19.96 4.91
N PRO A 101 -14.18 -19.06 4.81
CA PRO A 101 -13.99 -17.63 4.57
C PRO A 101 -13.49 -16.85 5.80
N ILE A 102 -13.47 -17.48 6.98
CA ILE A 102 -12.90 -16.91 8.20
C ILE A 102 -12.14 -17.99 8.96
N TYR A 103 -10.89 -17.69 9.34
CA TYR A 103 -10.07 -18.60 10.13
C TYR A 103 -9.00 -17.81 10.90
N ARG A 104 -8.42 -18.44 11.92
CA ARG A 104 -7.32 -17.88 12.71
C ARG A 104 -5.99 -18.45 12.25
N LEU A 105 -5.03 -17.58 12.09
CA LEU A 105 -3.65 -17.92 11.81
C LEU A 105 -2.77 -17.48 12.98
N ALA A 106 -2.16 -18.46 13.66
CA ALA A 106 -1.17 -18.21 14.70
C ALA A 106 0.22 -18.19 14.06
N ALA A 107 0.83 -17.00 13.95
CA ALA A 107 2.19 -16.82 13.45
C ALA A 107 3.09 -16.34 14.60
N GLY A 108 3.63 -17.28 15.37
CA GLY A 108 4.44 -16.98 16.56
C GLY A 108 3.65 -16.19 17.61
N PRO A 109 4.15 -15.03 18.06
CA PRO A 109 3.47 -14.19 19.06
C PRO A 109 2.25 -13.45 18.50
N ARG A 110 2.01 -13.52 17.20
CA ARG A 110 0.91 -12.84 16.52
C ARG A 110 -0.19 -13.82 16.17
N ASN A 111 -1.42 -13.42 16.42
CA ASN A 111 -2.62 -14.17 16.14
C ASN A 111 -3.55 -13.34 15.28
N PHE A 112 -3.67 -13.70 14.01
CA PHE A 112 -4.51 -13.00 13.05
C PHE A 112 -5.83 -13.71 12.85
N VAL A 113 -6.93 -12.96 12.77
CA VAL A 113 -8.18 -13.43 12.19
C VAL A 113 -8.16 -13.06 10.71
N ILE A 114 -8.13 -14.06 9.85
CA ILE A 114 -8.14 -13.87 8.40
C ILE A 114 -9.60 -13.86 7.94
N VAL A 115 -9.95 -12.81 7.21
CA VAL A 115 -11.32 -12.56 6.71
C VAL A 115 -11.31 -12.54 5.20
N SER A 116 -12.07 -13.43 4.60
CA SER A 116 -12.31 -13.53 3.16
C SER A 116 -13.82 -13.39 2.82
N ASP A 117 -14.64 -13.03 3.81
CA ASP A 117 -16.08 -12.79 3.64
C ASP A 117 -16.36 -11.30 3.49
N PRO A 118 -17.09 -10.87 2.43
CA PRO A 118 -17.39 -9.45 2.20
C PRO A 118 -18.28 -8.80 3.25
N ALA A 119 -19.20 -9.55 3.89
CA ALA A 119 -20.08 -9.00 4.91
C ALA A 119 -19.29 -8.71 6.19
N ILE A 120 -18.38 -9.61 6.55
CA ILE A 120 -17.47 -9.43 7.69
C ILE A 120 -16.48 -8.28 7.39
N ALA A 121 -15.89 -8.25 6.19
CA ALA A 121 -15.00 -7.17 5.77
C ALA A 121 -15.71 -5.80 5.84
N LYS A 122 -16.93 -5.71 5.33
CA LYS A 122 -17.76 -4.50 5.42
C LYS A 122 -18.03 -4.10 6.87
N HIS A 123 -18.34 -5.06 7.76
CA HIS A 123 -18.56 -4.79 9.18
C HIS A 123 -17.33 -4.15 9.82
N VAL A 124 -16.14 -4.74 9.63
CA VAL A 124 -14.88 -4.25 10.19
C VAL A 124 -14.53 -2.87 9.64
N LEU A 125 -14.60 -2.67 8.33
CA LEU A 125 -14.25 -1.40 7.68
C LEU A 125 -15.22 -0.26 8.00
N LYS A 126 -16.53 -0.56 8.14
CA LYS A 126 -17.55 0.44 8.51
C LYS A 126 -17.39 0.93 9.95
N ASN A 127 -16.89 0.08 10.86
CA ASN A 127 -16.71 0.40 12.27
C ASN A 127 -15.27 0.91 12.57
N TYR A 128 -14.51 1.30 11.54
CA TYR A 128 -13.19 1.94 11.69
C TYR A 128 -13.32 3.25 12.48
N GLY A 129 -12.39 3.49 13.39
CA GLY A 129 -12.39 4.65 14.27
C GLY A 129 -13.34 4.55 15.49
N ILE A 130 -14.21 3.53 15.53
CA ILE A 130 -15.12 3.28 16.65
C ILE A 130 -14.71 1.99 17.39
N LYS A 131 -14.65 0.88 16.68
CA LYS A 131 -14.29 -0.44 17.23
C LYS A 131 -12.94 -0.95 16.71
N TYR A 132 -12.48 -0.43 15.58
CA TYR A 132 -11.28 -0.89 14.87
C TYR A 132 -10.33 0.26 14.58
N ALA A 133 -9.04 0.00 14.75
CA ALA A 133 -7.92 0.88 14.44
C ALA A 133 -7.05 0.30 13.32
N LYS A 134 -6.06 1.04 12.84
CA LYS A 134 -5.09 0.56 11.83
C LYS A 134 -4.17 -0.52 12.39
N GLY A 135 -3.89 -0.47 13.70
CA GLY A 135 -3.15 -1.49 14.42
C GLY A 135 -1.76 -1.76 13.85
N LEU A 136 -1.50 -3.01 13.48
CA LEU A 136 -0.18 -3.42 13.00
C LEU A 136 0.35 -2.58 11.82
N VAL A 137 -0.51 -2.14 10.90
CA VAL A 137 -0.07 -1.31 9.76
C VAL A 137 0.54 0.01 10.25
N ALA A 138 -0.08 0.66 11.24
CA ALA A 138 0.48 1.87 11.82
C ALA A 138 1.82 1.58 12.50
N GLU A 139 1.90 0.49 13.30
CA GLU A 139 3.12 0.14 14.03
C GLU A 139 4.33 -0.14 13.12
N VAL A 140 4.13 -0.88 12.01
CA VAL A 140 5.24 -1.26 11.12
C VAL A 140 5.64 -0.15 10.16
N SER A 141 4.76 0.83 9.93
CA SER A 141 4.96 1.89 8.94
C SER A 141 5.26 3.27 9.55
N GLU A 142 5.19 3.42 10.88
CA GLU A 142 5.45 4.69 11.58
C GLU A 142 6.82 5.29 11.24
N PHE A 143 7.86 4.45 11.09
CA PHE A 143 9.20 4.89 10.74
C PHE A 143 9.25 5.63 9.39
N LEU A 144 8.36 5.30 8.46
CA LEU A 144 8.22 5.92 7.15
C LEU A 144 7.29 7.14 7.20
N PHE A 145 6.06 6.96 7.67
CA PHE A 145 5.00 7.96 7.59
C PHE A 145 4.93 8.92 8.78
N GLY A 146 5.76 8.71 9.81
CA GLY A 146 5.70 9.52 11.03
C GLY A 146 4.29 9.48 11.64
N SER A 147 3.64 10.65 11.74
CA SER A 147 2.25 10.79 12.18
C SER A 147 1.29 11.17 11.05
N GLY A 148 1.67 10.92 9.79
CA GLY A 148 0.90 11.25 8.59
C GLY A 148 -0.49 10.61 8.54
N PHE A 149 -1.40 11.19 7.78
CA PHE A 149 -2.81 10.76 7.74
C PHE A 149 -2.99 9.31 7.27
N ALA A 150 -2.03 8.73 6.55
CA ALA A 150 -2.07 7.32 6.16
C ALA A 150 -2.14 6.37 7.36
N ILE A 151 -1.48 6.71 8.47
CA ILE A 151 -1.42 5.89 9.68
C ILE A 151 -2.01 6.57 10.92
N ALA A 152 -2.28 7.88 10.88
CA ALA A 152 -2.94 8.60 11.96
C ALA A 152 -4.33 8.02 12.29
N GLU A 153 -4.77 8.16 13.53
CA GLU A 153 -6.04 7.65 14.04
C GLU A 153 -6.80 8.71 14.85
N GLY A 154 -8.07 8.44 15.09
CA GLY A 154 -8.92 9.26 15.95
C GLY A 154 -9.07 10.72 15.48
N PRO A 155 -9.09 11.69 16.43
CA PRO A 155 -9.27 13.11 16.10
C PRO A 155 -8.19 13.67 15.19
N LEU A 156 -6.94 13.22 15.35
CA LEU A 156 -5.83 13.62 14.50
C LEU A 156 -6.07 13.24 13.04
N TRP A 157 -6.47 11.99 12.77
CA TRP A 157 -6.82 11.54 11.43
C TRP A 157 -7.97 12.36 10.83
N THR A 158 -9.00 12.64 11.63
CA THR A 158 -10.15 13.40 11.19
C THR A 158 -9.77 14.83 10.78
N ALA A 159 -8.93 15.50 11.59
CA ALA A 159 -8.45 16.84 11.29
C ALA A 159 -7.63 16.86 10.00
N ARG A 160 -6.65 15.95 9.86
CA ARG A 160 -5.77 15.89 8.68
C ARG A 160 -6.51 15.52 7.40
N ARG A 161 -7.43 14.56 7.47
CA ARG A 161 -8.26 14.21 6.34
C ARG A 161 -9.12 15.39 5.87
N ARG A 162 -9.69 16.16 6.81
CA ARG A 162 -10.47 17.37 6.47
C ARG A 162 -9.62 18.43 5.78
N ALA A 163 -8.38 18.62 6.18
CA ALA A 163 -7.47 19.57 5.53
C ALA A 163 -7.12 19.17 4.09
N VAL A 164 -6.91 17.86 3.85
CA VAL A 164 -6.47 17.35 2.54
C VAL A 164 -7.62 17.19 1.54
N VAL A 165 -8.81 16.72 1.97
CA VAL A 165 -9.94 16.37 1.08
C VAL A 165 -10.35 17.51 0.13
N PRO A 166 -10.38 18.79 0.53
CA PRO A 166 -10.74 19.88 -0.38
C PRO A 166 -9.81 19.97 -1.61
N SER A 167 -8.51 19.73 -1.45
CA SER A 167 -7.55 19.76 -2.57
C SER A 167 -7.77 18.63 -3.59
N LEU A 168 -8.51 17.60 -3.22
CA LEU A 168 -8.89 16.47 -4.09
C LEU A 168 -10.30 16.64 -4.69
N HIS A 169 -10.89 17.82 -4.59
CA HIS A 169 -12.19 18.09 -5.19
C HIS A 169 -12.11 18.11 -6.72
N ARG A 170 -13.21 17.68 -7.40
CA ARG A 170 -13.28 17.58 -8.87
C ARG A 170 -12.72 18.80 -9.59
N LYS A 171 -13.01 20.01 -9.10
CA LYS A 171 -12.57 21.29 -9.67
C LYS A 171 -11.04 21.35 -9.79
N TYR A 172 -10.31 20.91 -8.78
CA TYR A 172 -8.84 20.89 -8.77
C TYR A 172 -8.26 19.68 -9.52
N LEU A 173 -8.91 18.54 -9.38
CA LEU A 173 -8.48 17.31 -10.08
C LEU A 173 -8.56 17.48 -11.61
N SER A 174 -9.56 18.18 -12.15
CA SER A 174 -9.65 18.42 -13.60
C SER A 174 -8.42 19.19 -14.12
N VAL A 175 -7.98 20.22 -13.39
CA VAL A 175 -6.78 20.99 -13.74
C VAL A 175 -5.52 20.12 -13.68
N ILE A 176 -5.38 19.28 -12.64
CA ILE A 176 -4.24 18.37 -12.48
C ILE A 176 -4.22 17.34 -13.61
N VAL A 177 -5.36 16.76 -13.96
CA VAL A 177 -5.46 15.78 -15.07
C VAL A 177 -4.98 16.42 -16.37
N GLU A 178 -5.48 17.58 -16.73
CA GLU A 178 -5.17 18.24 -18.00
C GLU A 178 -3.73 18.78 -18.05
N ARG A 179 -3.26 19.41 -16.97
CA ARG A 179 -1.94 20.07 -16.97
C ARG A 179 -0.79 19.15 -16.58
N VAL A 180 -1.03 18.12 -15.80
CA VAL A 180 0.02 17.24 -15.26
C VAL A 180 -0.05 15.86 -15.88
N PHE A 181 -1.18 15.13 -15.71
CA PHE A 181 -1.26 13.73 -16.11
C PHE A 181 -1.05 13.56 -17.62
N CYS A 182 -1.71 14.38 -18.42
CA CYS A 182 -1.58 14.31 -19.88
C CYS A 182 -0.14 14.57 -20.32
N LYS A 183 0.50 15.61 -19.80
CA LYS A 183 1.90 15.93 -20.16
C LYS A 183 2.89 14.85 -19.76
N CYS A 184 2.74 14.26 -18.56
CA CYS A 184 3.59 13.17 -18.12
C CYS A 184 3.37 11.91 -18.99
N ALA A 185 2.11 11.62 -19.36
CA ALA A 185 1.78 10.49 -20.24
C ALA A 185 2.33 10.70 -21.67
N GLU A 186 2.23 11.90 -22.22
CA GLU A 186 2.82 12.25 -23.52
C GLU A 186 4.32 12.02 -23.54
N ARG A 187 5.06 12.49 -22.52
CA ARG A 187 6.50 12.24 -22.38
C ARG A 187 6.85 10.76 -22.33
N LEU A 188 6.05 9.95 -21.61
CA LEU A 188 6.24 8.50 -21.62
C LEU A 188 6.00 7.91 -23.01
N VAL A 189 4.93 8.32 -23.70
CA VAL A 189 4.61 7.84 -25.05
C VAL A 189 5.74 8.17 -26.04
N GLU A 190 6.28 9.40 -26.02
CA GLU A 190 7.43 9.79 -26.84
C GLU A 190 8.65 8.89 -26.60
N LYS A 191 8.94 8.59 -25.33
CA LYS A 191 10.05 7.69 -24.96
C LYS A 191 9.80 6.26 -25.45
N LEU A 192 8.59 5.75 -25.28
CA LEU A 192 8.21 4.42 -25.76
C LEU A 192 8.25 4.31 -27.29
N GLN A 193 7.89 5.39 -28.00
CA GLN A 193 8.03 5.46 -29.46
C GLN A 193 9.48 5.37 -29.90
N ALA A 194 10.39 6.07 -29.23
CA ALA A 194 11.82 6.01 -29.50
C ALA A 194 12.38 4.59 -29.26
N ASP A 195 12.00 3.96 -28.15
CA ASP A 195 12.40 2.57 -27.84
C ASP A 195 11.84 1.58 -28.88
N ALA A 196 10.59 1.77 -29.30
CA ALA A 196 9.95 0.92 -30.32
C ALA A 196 10.63 1.04 -31.69
N LEU A 197 11.04 2.25 -32.09
CA LEU A 197 11.79 2.47 -33.35
C LEU A 197 13.15 1.77 -33.32
N ASN A 198 13.80 1.70 -32.18
CA ASN A 198 15.07 1.03 -31.97
C ASN A 198 14.94 -0.49 -31.75
N GLY A 199 13.71 -1.02 -31.67
CA GLY A 199 13.45 -2.44 -31.39
C GLY A 199 13.81 -2.87 -29.95
N ASN A 200 13.93 -1.94 -29.03
CA ASN A 200 14.28 -2.22 -27.64
C ASN A 200 13.10 -2.83 -26.88
N ALA A 201 13.39 -3.86 -26.06
CA ALA A 201 12.43 -4.35 -25.07
C ALA A 201 12.38 -3.37 -23.88
N VAL A 202 11.17 -3.04 -23.42
CA VAL A 202 10.94 -2.06 -22.37
C VAL A 202 10.35 -2.72 -21.13
N ASN A 203 10.93 -2.43 -19.95
CA ASN A 203 10.36 -2.80 -18.67
C ASN A 203 9.24 -1.82 -18.30
N MET A 204 7.98 -2.21 -18.52
CA MET A 204 6.82 -1.35 -18.28
C MET A 204 6.57 -1.08 -16.79
N GLU A 205 6.94 -1.98 -15.87
CA GLU A 205 6.85 -1.74 -14.44
C GLU A 205 7.73 -0.56 -14.02
N GLU A 206 8.97 -0.54 -14.48
CA GLU A 206 9.90 0.57 -14.26
C GLU A 206 9.40 1.87 -14.88
N LYS A 207 8.90 1.84 -16.12
CA LYS A 207 8.39 3.02 -16.81
C LYS A 207 7.15 3.60 -16.14
N PHE A 208 6.24 2.77 -15.66
CA PHE A 208 5.07 3.25 -14.92
C PHE A 208 5.44 3.73 -13.52
N SER A 209 6.43 3.14 -12.84
CA SER A 209 6.96 3.67 -11.59
C SER A 209 7.57 5.06 -11.79
N GLN A 210 8.39 5.25 -12.83
CA GLN A 210 8.95 6.55 -13.21
C GLN A 210 7.84 7.57 -13.52
N LEU A 211 6.88 7.19 -14.36
CA LEU A 211 5.72 8.03 -14.71
C LEU A 211 4.96 8.50 -13.47
N THR A 212 4.61 7.58 -12.59
CA THR A 212 3.78 7.89 -11.40
C THR A 212 4.52 8.73 -10.38
N LEU A 213 5.86 8.62 -10.30
CA LEU A 213 6.67 9.53 -9.48
C LEU A 213 6.65 10.96 -10.06
N ASP A 214 6.80 11.12 -11.38
CA ASP A 214 6.73 12.44 -12.02
C ASP A 214 5.34 13.05 -11.87
N VAL A 215 4.27 12.24 -12.03
CA VAL A 215 2.89 12.67 -11.83
C VAL A 215 2.65 13.15 -10.40
N ILE A 216 3.05 12.37 -9.39
CA ILE A 216 2.84 12.74 -7.99
C ILE A 216 3.73 13.92 -7.58
N GLY A 217 4.94 14.00 -8.12
CA GLY A 217 5.85 15.12 -7.91
C GLY A 217 5.26 16.45 -8.38
N LEU A 218 4.73 16.48 -9.59
CA LEU A 218 4.09 17.67 -10.15
C LEU A 218 2.74 17.98 -9.47
N SER A 219 1.90 16.97 -9.23
CA SER A 219 0.57 17.17 -8.66
C SER A 219 0.58 17.59 -7.19
N VAL A 220 1.51 17.06 -6.40
CA VAL A 220 1.56 17.32 -4.95
C VAL A 220 2.50 18.48 -4.63
N PHE A 221 3.64 18.59 -5.33
CA PHE A 221 4.73 19.51 -4.96
C PHE A 221 5.07 20.55 -6.03
N ASN A 222 4.44 20.50 -7.21
CA ASN A 222 4.88 21.25 -8.39
C ASN A 222 6.36 21.04 -8.72
N TYR A 223 6.82 19.80 -8.54
CA TYR A 223 8.21 19.43 -8.73
C TYR A 223 8.34 18.31 -9.75
N ASN A 224 9.15 18.55 -10.79
CA ASN A 224 9.46 17.56 -11.80
C ASN A 224 10.68 16.74 -11.35
N PHE A 225 10.47 15.46 -11.00
CA PHE A 225 11.57 14.55 -10.70
C PHE A 225 12.36 14.15 -11.95
N ASP A 226 11.74 14.29 -13.12
CA ASP A 226 12.29 13.87 -14.42
C ASP A 226 12.75 12.40 -14.44
N SER A 227 11.99 11.56 -13.75
CA SER A 227 12.32 10.16 -13.48
C SER A 227 12.38 9.30 -14.75
N LEU A 228 11.70 9.73 -15.82
CA LEU A 228 11.74 9.05 -17.11
C LEU A 228 13.11 9.16 -17.81
N THR A 229 13.91 10.17 -17.46
CA THR A 229 15.21 10.46 -18.11
C THR A 229 16.39 10.35 -17.14
N THR A 230 16.15 10.55 -15.86
CA THR A 230 17.17 10.56 -14.80
C THR A 230 16.82 9.58 -13.71
N ASP A 231 17.79 8.79 -13.24
CA ASP A 231 17.58 7.90 -12.10
C ASP A 231 17.28 8.71 -10.85
N SER A 232 16.12 8.43 -10.24
CA SER A 232 15.69 9.10 -9.03
C SER A 232 15.99 8.27 -7.78
N PRO A 233 16.83 8.77 -6.86
CA PRO A 233 17.11 8.07 -5.60
C PRO A 233 15.87 7.90 -4.72
N VAL A 234 14.82 8.69 -4.97
CA VAL A 234 13.54 8.61 -4.24
C VAL A 234 12.81 7.31 -4.55
N ILE A 235 12.86 6.81 -5.80
CA ILE A 235 12.22 5.55 -6.19
C ILE A 235 12.80 4.41 -5.36
N ASP A 236 14.11 4.23 -5.38
CA ASP A 236 14.79 3.18 -4.63
C ASP A 236 14.58 3.30 -3.12
N ALA A 237 14.53 4.54 -2.62
CA ALA A 237 14.27 4.81 -1.22
C ALA A 237 12.84 4.41 -0.81
N VAL A 238 11.83 4.73 -1.62
CA VAL A 238 10.43 4.33 -1.37
C VAL A 238 10.30 2.81 -1.38
N TYR A 239 10.83 2.12 -2.38
CA TYR A 239 10.81 0.66 -2.44
C TYR A 239 11.53 0.02 -1.25
N THR A 240 12.68 0.55 -0.86
CA THR A 240 13.43 0.06 0.31
C THR A 240 12.62 0.22 1.60
N ALA A 241 11.96 1.36 1.80
CA ALA A 241 11.14 1.61 2.97
C ALA A 241 9.87 0.74 3.01
N LEU A 242 9.18 0.58 1.89
CA LEU A 242 8.00 -0.29 1.79
C LEU A 242 8.35 -1.76 2.05
N LYS A 243 9.44 -2.24 1.46
CA LYS A 243 9.95 -3.60 1.69
C LYS A 243 10.33 -3.83 3.15
N GLU A 244 10.86 -2.82 3.84
CA GLU A 244 11.11 -2.89 5.27
C GLU A 244 9.81 -2.96 6.08
N ALA A 245 8.79 -2.18 5.73
CA ALA A 245 7.48 -2.24 6.40
C ALA A 245 6.82 -3.62 6.23
N GLU A 246 6.91 -4.21 5.04
CA GLU A 246 6.46 -5.58 4.76
C GLU A 246 7.21 -6.60 5.63
N ALA A 247 8.54 -6.54 5.66
CA ALA A 247 9.36 -7.43 6.46
C ALA A 247 9.05 -7.31 7.96
N ARG A 248 8.84 -6.09 8.48
CA ARG A 248 8.40 -5.87 9.87
C ARG A 248 7.04 -6.51 10.16
N SER A 249 6.17 -6.60 9.18
CA SER A 249 4.85 -7.21 9.36
C SER A 249 4.94 -8.72 9.60
N THR A 250 5.97 -9.37 9.08
CA THR A 250 6.24 -10.81 9.16
C THR A 250 7.28 -11.19 10.21
N ASP A 251 8.08 -10.24 10.70
CA ASP A 251 9.07 -10.49 11.75
C ASP A 251 8.41 -11.00 13.03
N LEU A 252 8.97 -12.05 13.62
CA LEU A 252 8.45 -12.67 14.85
C LEU A 252 8.61 -11.75 16.07
N LEU A 253 9.70 -10.99 16.14
CA LEU A 253 10.01 -10.08 17.22
C LEU A 253 10.11 -8.65 16.70
N PRO A 254 9.52 -7.65 17.37
CA PRO A 254 9.57 -6.27 16.96
C PRO A 254 10.89 -5.60 17.37
N TYR A 255 12.03 -6.18 16.98
CA TYR A 255 13.37 -5.70 17.35
C TYR A 255 13.67 -4.28 16.83
N TRP A 256 12.96 -3.83 15.79
CA TRP A 256 13.04 -2.44 15.30
C TRP A 256 12.54 -1.40 16.31
N LYS A 257 11.89 -1.80 17.39
CA LYS A 257 11.55 -0.93 18.53
C LYS A 257 12.71 -0.73 19.51
N ILE A 258 13.83 -1.43 19.31
CA ILE A 258 15.02 -1.35 20.17
C ILE A 258 16.07 -0.53 19.44
N ASP A 259 16.31 0.72 19.87
CA ASP A 259 17.21 1.67 19.21
C ASP A 259 18.63 1.13 18.99
N ALA A 260 19.15 0.37 19.96
CA ALA A 260 20.48 -0.24 19.85
C ALA A 260 20.54 -1.23 18.67
N LEU A 261 19.50 -2.03 18.47
CA LEU A 261 19.44 -3.01 17.37
C LEU A 261 19.23 -2.31 16.02
N CYS A 262 18.47 -1.23 15.99
CA CYS A 262 18.29 -0.45 14.76
C CYS A 262 19.62 0.13 14.21
N LYS A 263 20.58 0.40 15.09
CA LYS A 263 21.90 0.93 14.71
C LYS A 263 22.90 -0.12 14.23
N ILE A 264 22.62 -1.40 14.49
CA ILE A 264 23.55 -2.51 14.20
C ILE A 264 23.04 -3.38 13.04
N ILE A 265 21.72 -3.58 12.94
CA ILE A 265 21.12 -4.47 11.92
C ILE A 265 21.18 -3.80 10.55
N PRO A 266 21.88 -4.39 9.56
CA PRO A 266 22.07 -3.77 8.24
C PRO A 266 20.75 -3.39 7.54
N ARG A 267 19.70 -4.22 7.68
CA ARG A 267 18.36 -3.96 7.12
C ARG A 267 17.77 -2.67 7.70
N GLN A 268 17.90 -2.45 9.02
CA GLN A 268 17.40 -1.24 9.68
C GLN A 268 18.20 0.00 9.28
N ILE A 269 19.51 -0.12 9.16
CA ILE A 269 20.38 0.97 8.70
C ILE A 269 20.02 1.38 7.27
N LYS A 270 19.80 0.40 6.39
CA LYS A 270 19.36 0.67 5.00
C LYS A 270 18.02 1.37 4.95
N ALA A 271 17.04 0.90 5.74
CA ALA A 271 15.73 1.51 5.83
C ALA A 271 15.79 2.95 6.39
N ALA A 272 16.57 3.18 7.43
CA ALA A 272 16.77 4.51 8.00
C ALA A 272 17.38 5.50 6.99
N LYS A 273 18.37 5.07 6.20
CA LYS A 273 18.94 5.88 5.12
C LYS A 273 17.91 6.19 4.03
N ALA A 274 17.11 5.21 3.63
CA ALA A 274 16.05 5.40 2.65
C ALA A 274 15.02 6.43 3.13
N VAL A 275 14.54 6.29 4.37
CA VAL A 275 13.59 7.25 4.96
C VAL A 275 14.19 8.65 5.08
N MET A 276 15.49 8.76 5.39
CA MET A 276 16.19 10.04 5.42
C MET A 276 16.17 10.72 4.06
N VAL A 277 16.47 10.00 2.96
CA VAL A 277 16.41 10.54 1.59
C VAL A 277 15.01 11.07 1.27
N ILE A 278 13.97 10.27 1.54
CA ILE A 278 12.59 10.65 1.25
C ILE A 278 12.18 11.89 2.06
N ARG A 279 12.46 11.91 3.38
CA ARG A 279 12.10 13.04 4.26
C ARG A 279 12.82 14.32 3.87
N GLN A 280 14.12 14.24 3.61
CA GLN A 280 14.92 15.38 3.18
C GLN A 280 14.36 15.96 1.87
N THR A 281 14.06 15.12 0.89
CA THR A 281 13.46 15.57 -0.37
C THR A 281 12.16 16.31 -0.14
N VAL A 282 11.25 15.76 0.68
CA VAL A 282 9.95 16.40 0.96
C VAL A 282 10.14 17.72 1.73
N GLU A 283 11.04 17.77 2.70
CA GLU A 283 11.35 18.99 3.47
C GLU A 283 11.90 20.10 2.55
N GLU A 284 12.82 19.78 1.64
CA GLU A 284 13.34 20.73 0.65
C GLU A 284 12.23 21.27 -0.28
N LEU A 285 11.28 20.41 -0.69
CA LEU A 285 10.14 20.82 -1.52
C LEU A 285 9.18 21.72 -0.75
N ILE A 286 8.91 21.44 0.52
CA ILE A 286 8.10 22.29 1.39
C ILE A 286 8.73 23.70 1.52
N GLU A 287 10.02 23.77 1.80
CA GLU A 287 10.71 25.06 1.94
C GLU A 287 10.77 25.85 0.64
N LYS A 288 10.93 25.19 -0.50
CA LYS A 288 10.84 25.85 -1.81
C LYS A 288 9.44 26.45 -2.04
N CYS A 289 8.39 25.68 -1.77
CA CYS A 289 7.02 26.14 -1.95
C CYS A 289 6.66 27.29 -0.99
N LYS A 290 7.09 27.24 0.27
CA LYS A 290 6.89 28.33 1.25
C LYS A 290 7.50 29.64 0.75
N LYS A 291 8.73 29.61 0.24
CA LYS A 291 9.37 30.80 -0.32
C LYS A 291 8.57 31.42 -1.49
N ILE A 292 7.97 30.59 -2.33
CA ILE A 292 7.12 31.06 -3.41
C ILE A 292 5.85 31.73 -2.84
N VAL A 293 5.19 31.08 -1.86
CA VAL A 293 4.00 31.63 -1.19
C VAL A 293 4.29 32.96 -0.48
N GLU A 294 5.44 33.10 0.17
CA GLU A 294 5.87 34.35 0.82
C GLU A 294 6.07 35.49 -0.18
N ILE A 295 6.56 35.21 -1.39
CA ILE A 295 6.81 36.21 -2.44
C ILE A 295 5.52 36.63 -3.14
N GLU A 296 4.64 35.66 -3.45
CA GLU A 296 3.41 35.90 -4.25
C GLU A 296 2.21 36.36 -3.41
N GLY A 297 2.30 36.27 -2.07
CA GLY A 297 1.25 36.60 -1.09
C GLY A 297 0.36 35.43 -0.71
N GLU A 298 -0.15 35.48 0.53
CA GLU A 298 -0.87 34.35 1.19
C GLU A 298 -2.31 34.12 0.71
N LYS A 299 -2.88 35.01 -0.12
CA LYS A 299 -4.30 34.94 -0.49
C LYS A 299 -4.47 34.53 -1.94
N ILE A 300 -4.75 33.26 -2.13
CA ILE A 300 -5.29 32.78 -3.40
C ILE A 300 -6.77 32.48 -3.18
N ASN A 301 -7.65 33.22 -3.88
CA ASN A 301 -9.06 32.87 -3.99
C ASN A 301 -9.17 31.53 -4.76
N GLU A 302 -10.25 30.76 -4.54
CA GLU A 302 -10.46 29.49 -5.24
C GLU A 302 -10.39 29.61 -6.78
N GLU A 303 -10.83 30.72 -7.34
CA GLU A 303 -10.75 30.98 -8.78
C GLU A 303 -9.34 31.29 -9.25
N GLU A 304 -8.55 32.02 -8.43
CA GLU A 304 -7.14 32.27 -8.67
C GLU A 304 -6.32 30.99 -8.62
N TYR A 305 -6.60 30.10 -7.66
CA TYR A 305 -5.90 28.82 -7.54
C TYR A 305 -6.05 27.92 -8.78
N VAL A 306 -7.25 27.84 -9.35
CA VAL A 306 -7.50 27.06 -10.58
C VAL A 306 -6.74 27.62 -11.78
N ASN A 307 -6.52 28.93 -11.81
CA ASN A 307 -5.79 29.64 -12.86
C ASN A 307 -4.30 29.83 -12.55
N ASP A 308 -3.86 29.48 -11.34
CA ASP A 308 -2.47 29.61 -10.92
C ASP A 308 -1.52 28.75 -11.79
N ASN A 309 -0.29 29.16 -11.88
CA ASN A 309 0.78 28.40 -12.52
C ASN A 309 1.18 27.17 -11.69
N ASP A 310 0.90 27.19 -10.37
CA ASP A 310 1.16 26.10 -9.43
C ASP A 310 -0.16 25.52 -8.86
N PRO A 311 -0.81 24.56 -9.53
CA PRO A 311 -2.02 23.91 -9.03
C PRO A 311 -1.71 22.76 -8.04
N SER A 312 -0.54 22.75 -7.39
CA SER A 312 -0.14 21.64 -6.50
C SER A 312 -0.93 21.61 -5.20
N ILE A 313 -1.07 20.40 -4.66
CA ILE A 313 -1.74 20.17 -3.37
C ILE A 313 -0.98 20.90 -2.24
N LEU A 314 0.35 20.92 -2.29
CA LEU A 314 1.18 21.62 -1.30
C LEU A 314 0.86 23.12 -1.27
N ARG A 315 0.75 23.76 -2.45
CA ARG A 315 0.35 25.17 -2.57
C ARG A 315 -1.01 25.42 -1.91
N PHE A 316 -1.99 24.56 -2.20
CA PHE A 316 -3.32 24.62 -1.60
C PHE A 316 -3.26 24.51 -0.06
N LEU A 317 -2.51 23.56 0.47
CA LEU A 317 -2.39 23.34 1.91
C LEU A 317 -1.72 24.53 2.63
N LEU A 318 -0.71 25.13 2.03
CA LEU A 318 -0.05 26.32 2.57
C LEU A 318 -0.94 27.57 2.52
N ALA A 319 -1.77 27.71 1.48
CA ALA A 319 -2.71 28.84 1.33
C ALA A 319 -3.95 28.72 2.24
N SER A 320 -4.33 27.51 2.68
CA SER A 320 -5.56 27.26 3.44
C SER A 320 -5.55 27.69 4.90
N ARG A 321 -4.48 28.33 5.39
CA ARG A 321 -4.34 28.96 6.72
C ARG A 321 -4.56 28.11 7.98
N GLU A 322 -4.65 26.79 7.88
CA GLU A 322 -4.54 26.00 9.08
C GLU A 322 -3.08 26.02 9.55
N GLU A 323 -2.84 26.35 10.81
CA GLU A 323 -1.50 26.28 11.43
C GLU A 323 -1.05 24.84 11.51
N VAL A 324 -0.54 24.31 10.39
CA VAL A 324 0.02 22.96 10.30
C VAL A 324 1.53 23.05 10.54
N SER A 325 2.05 22.33 11.51
CA SER A 325 3.51 22.29 11.73
C SER A 325 4.21 21.71 10.49
N SER A 326 5.43 22.17 10.20
CA SER A 326 6.23 21.66 9.07
C SER A 326 6.43 20.14 9.12
N VAL A 327 6.59 19.58 10.33
CA VAL A 327 6.70 18.13 10.54
C VAL A 327 5.41 17.41 10.15
N GLN A 328 4.26 17.95 10.54
CA GLN A 328 2.97 17.37 10.20
C GLN A 328 2.70 17.42 8.71
N LEU A 329 2.97 18.56 8.07
CA LEU A 329 2.84 18.73 6.63
C LEU A 329 3.73 17.74 5.88
N ARG A 330 4.98 17.60 6.29
CA ARG A 330 5.91 16.61 5.74
C ARG A 330 5.32 15.19 5.82
N ASP A 331 4.85 14.77 6.98
CA ASP A 331 4.33 13.42 7.21
C ASP A 331 3.06 13.14 6.37
N ASP A 332 2.21 14.15 6.17
CA ASP A 332 1.03 14.03 5.30
C ASP A 332 1.42 13.96 3.82
N LEU A 333 2.38 14.78 3.39
CA LEU A 333 2.88 14.76 2.02
C LEU A 333 3.65 13.48 1.69
N LEU A 334 4.37 12.90 2.66
CA LEU A 334 4.97 11.57 2.53
C LEU A 334 3.91 10.50 2.29
N SER A 335 2.78 10.60 3.00
CA SER A 335 1.65 9.68 2.79
C SER A 335 1.11 9.76 1.36
N MET A 336 1.01 10.96 0.78
CA MET A 336 0.58 11.15 -0.61
C MET A 336 1.59 10.65 -1.62
N LEU A 337 2.88 10.96 -1.41
CA LEU A 337 3.97 10.54 -2.29
C LEU A 337 3.97 9.01 -2.45
N VAL A 338 3.99 8.29 -1.33
CA VAL A 338 4.02 6.82 -1.35
C VAL A 338 2.73 6.24 -1.94
N ALA A 339 1.56 6.77 -1.52
CA ALA A 339 0.27 6.27 -2.00
C ALA A 339 0.09 6.45 -3.51
N GLY A 340 0.49 7.58 -4.06
CA GLY A 340 0.28 7.89 -5.48
C GLY A 340 1.29 7.24 -6.42
N HIS A 341 2.52 7.00 -5.96
CA HIS A 341 3.59 6.43 -6.76
C HIS A 341 3.40 4.92 -6.97
N GLU A 342 3.54 4.13 -5.92
CA GLU A 342 3.61 2.66 -5.98
C GLU A 342 2.31 2.02 -6.47
N THR A 343 1.18 2.42 -5.88
CA THR A 343 -0.10 1.77 -6.17
C THR A 343 -0.55 1.97 -7.62
N THR A 344 -0.41 3.19 -8.12
CA THR A 344 -0.84 3.55 -9.47
C THR A 344 0.05 2.91 -10.53
N GLY A 345 1.38 2.89 -10.33
CA GLY A 345 2.32 2.21 -11.20
C GLY A 345 2.02 0.72 -11.33
N SER A 346 1.73 0.05 -10.22
CA SER A 346 1.33 -1.36 -10.19
C SER A 346 0.05 -1.63 -10.98
N VAL A 347 -1.00 -0.81 -10.78
CA VAL A 347 -2.28 -0.97 -11.52
C VAL A 347 -2.10 -0.79 -13.03
N LEU A 348 -1.32 0.20 -13.45
CA LEU A 348 -1.01 0.41 -14.86
C LEU A 348 -0.27 -0.78 -15.47
N THR A 349 0.72 -1.31 -14.76
CA THR A 349 1.49 -2.49 -15.17
C THR A 349 0.59 -3.71 -15.36
N TRP A 350 -0.23 -4.04 -14.37
CA TRP A 350 -1.13 -5.20 -14.45
C TRP A 350 -2.22 -5.03 -15.49
N THR A 351 -2.78 -3.83 -15.65
CA THR A 351 -3.79 -3.57 -16.68
C THR A 351 -3.22 -3.77 -18.06
N LEU A 352 -2.05 -3.22 -18.35
CA LEU A 352 -1.40 -3.38 -19.65
C LEU A 352 -0.99 -4.84 -19.90
N TYR A 353 -0.47 -5.53 -18.87
CA TYR A 353 -0.14 -6.96 -18.95
C TYR A 353 -1.38 -7.81 -19.31
N LEU A 354 -2.50 -7.60 -18.64
CA LEU A 354 -3.73 -8.34 -18.92
C LEU A 354 -4.27 -8.07 -20.33
N LEU A 355 -4.30 -6.81 -20.74
CA LEU A 355 -4.69 -6.45 -22.12
C LEU A 355 -3.76 -7.05 -23.16
N SER A 356 -2.46 -7.17 -22.88
CA SER A 356 -1.51 -7.83 -23.80
C SER A 356 -1.75 -9.34 -23.95
N LYS A 357 -2.44 -9.98 -23.02
CA LYS A 357 -2.77 -11.41 -23.05
C LYS A 357 -4.09 -11.69 -23.78
N ASP A 358 -4.96 -10.70 -23.93
CA ASP A 358 -6.25 -10.80 -24.59
C ASP A 358 -6.36 -9.77 -25.71
N SER A 359 -6.11 -10.21 -26.95
CA SER A 359 -6.15 -9.32 -28.11
C SER A 359 -7.55 -8.77 -28.40
N SER A 360 -8.61 -9.50 -28.05
CA SER A 360 -9.99 -9.02 -28.22
C SER A 360 -10.30 -7.88 -27.24
N ALA A 361 -9.90 -8.03 -25.97
CA ALA A 361 -10.06 -6.98 -24.98
C ALA A 361 -9.21 -5.75 -25.33
N LEU A 362 -7.98 -5.96 -25.82
CA LEU A 362 -7.11 -4.88 -26.26
C LEU A 362 -7.74 -4.08 -27.43
N MET A 363 -8.24 -4.76 -28.46
CA MET A 363 -8.89 -4.10 -29.61
C MET A 363 -10.11 -3.27 -29.16
N LYS A 364 -10.98 -3.84 -28.33
CA LYS A 364 -12.15 -3.11 -27.82
C LYS A 364 -11.77 -1.87 -27.01
N ALA A 365 -10.71 -1.96 -26.20
CA ALA A 365 -10.20 -0.81 -25.45
C ALA A 365 -9.66 0.27 -26.37
N GLN A 366 -8.90 -0.11 -27.41
CA GLN A 366 -8.37 0.81 -28.42
C GLN A 366 -9.50 1.48 -29.22
N GLU A 367 -10.47 0.70 -29.72
CA GLU A 367 -11.63 1.23 -30.44
C GLU A 367 -12.45 2.24 -29.61
N GLU A 368 -12.60 1.99 -28.30
CA GLU A 368 -13.25 2.96 -27.41
C GLU A 368 -12.45 4.24 -27.28
N VAL A 369 -11.15 4.13 -27.04
CA VAL A 369 -10.24 5.28 -26.90
C VAL A 369 -10.21 6.10 -28.17
N ASP A 370 -10.07 5.47 -29.33
CA ASP A 370 -10.02 6.14 -30.63
C ASP A 370 -11.35 6.86 -30.94
N ARG A 371 -12.46 6.22 -30.63
CA ARG A 371 -13.79 6.80 -30.81
C ARG A 371 -14.05 8.01 -29.90
N VAL A 372 -13.62 7.94 -28.63
CA VAL A 372 -13.87 9.00 -27.63
C VAL A 372 -12.91 10.15 -27.81
N LEU A 373 -11.61 9.86 -27.95
CA LEU A 373 -10.57 10.91 -27.98
C LEU A 373 -10.29 11.45 -29.37
N GLN A 374 -10.48 10.68 -30.44
CA GLN A 374 -10.24 11.12 -31.82
C GLN A 374 -8.83 11.73 -32.04
N GLY A 375 -7.84 11.18 -31.36
CA GLY A 375 -6.44 11.61 -31.43
C GLY A 375 -6.07 12.82 -30.56
N ARG A 376 -6.99 13.41 -29.82
CA ARG A 376 -6.69 14.49 -28.87
C ARG A 376 -6.29 13.94 -27.50
N PRO A 377 -5.58 14.73 -26.67
CA PRO A 377 -5.36 14.40 -25.27
C PRO A 377 -6.69 14.24 -24.50
N PRO A 378 -6.75 13.35 -23.51
CA PRO A 378 -7.94 13.17 -22.68
C PRO A 378 -8.15 14.36 -21.73
N THR A 379 -9.42 14.65 -21.44
CA THR A 379 -9.83 15.57 -20.38
C THR A 379 -10.43 14.80 -19.20
N TYR A 380 -10.62 15.47 -18.07
CA TYR A 380 -11.30 14.85 -16.92
C TYR A 380 -12.72 14.35 -17.27
N ASP A 381 -13.40 15.06 -18.15
CA ASP A 381 -14.79 14.72 -18.53
C ASP A 381 -14.91 13.49 -19.46
N ASP A 382 -13.84 13.12 -20.16
CA ASP A 382 -13.82 11.93 -21.02
C ASP A 382 -13.87 10.62 -20.22
N ILE A 383 -13.46 10.64 -18.93
CA ILE A 383 -13.45 9.44 -18.07
C ILE A 383 -14.81 8.75 -18.02
N LYS A 384 -15.92 9.53 -18.04
CA LYS A 384 -17.30 9.00 -18.04
C LYS A 384 -17.66 8.21 -19.29
N ASP A 385 -16.98 8.48 -20.41
CA ASP A 385 -17.24 7.90 -21.73
C ASP A 385 -16.26 6.75 -22.07
N LEU A 386 -15.14 6.63 -21.33
CA LEU A 386 -14.17 5.53 -21.38
C LEU A 386 -14.61 4.36 -20.49
N LYS A 387 -15.79 3.79 -20.78
CA LYS A 387 -16.45 2.79 -19.92
C LYS A 387 -15.79 1.43 -19.98
N TYR A 388 -15.40 0.99 -21.17
CA TYR A 388 -14.78 -0.32 -21.37
C TYR A 388 -13.38 -0.33 -20.76
N LEU A 389 -12.57 0.72 -21.01
CA LEU A 389 -11.26 0.87 -20.40
C LEU A 389 -11.36 0.91 -18.87
N THR A 390 -12.36 1.61 -18.31
CA THR A 390 -12.62 1.61 -16.86
C THR A 390 -12.93 0.21 -16.33
N ARG A 391 -13.70 -0.61 -17.07
CA ARG A 391 -13.94 -2.01 -16.70
C ARG A 391 -12.68 -2.85 -16.74
N CYS A 392 -11.81 -2.67 -17.72
CA CYS A 392 -10.52 -3.36 -17.80
C CYS A 392 -9.64 -3.03 -16.59
N ILE A 393 -9.56 -1.76 -16.19
CA ILE A 393 -8.82 -1.32 -15.00
C ILE A 393 -9.43 -1.93 -13.73
N ASN A 394 -10.77 -1.91 -13.58
CA ASN A 394 -11.44 -2.50 -12.43
C ASN A 394 -11.23 -4.03 -12.36
N GLU A 395 -11.23 -4.71 -13.50
CA GLU A 395 -10.95 -6.14 -13.55
C GLU A 395 -9.48 -6.45 -13.22
N SER A 396 -8.55 -5.62 -13.66
CA SER A 396 -7.16 -5.69 -13.24
C SER A 396 -7.01 -5.55 -11.72
N LEU A 397 -7.68 -4.57 -11.12
CA LEU A 397 -7.72 -4.38 -9.66
C LEU A 397 -8.39 -5.56 -8.92
N ARG A 398 -9.35 -6.23 -9.55
CA ARG A 398 -9.94 -7.43 -8.98
C ARG A 398 -8.96 -8.61 -8.98
N LEU A 399 -8.28 -8.83 -10.10
CA LEU A 399 -7.32 -9.93 -10.27
C LEU A 399 -6.02 -9.70 -9.48
N TYR A 400 -5.54 -8.48 -9.48
CA TYR A 400 -4.30 -8.07 -8.80
C TYR A 400 -4.56 -6.87 -7.88
N PRO A 401 -5.29 -7.09 -6.76
CA PRO A 401 -5.63 -6.00 -5.84
C PRO A 401 -4.39 -5.43 -5.18
N HIS A 402 -4.33 -4.10 -5.12
CA HIS A 402 -3.25 -3.40 -4.46
C HIS A 402 -3.79 -2.40 -3.43
N PRO A 403 -3.65 -2.64 -2.13
CA PRO A 403 -2.98 -3.80 -1.48
C PRO A 403 -3.84 -5.07 -1.50
N PRO A 404 -3.21 -6.27 -1.56
CA PRO A 404 -3.92 -7.56 -1.56
C PRO A 404 -4.54 -7.91 -0.19
N VAL A 405 -4.07 -7.25 0.87
CA VAL A 405 -4.49 -7.47 2.26
C VAL A 405 -4.64 -6.14 2.99
N LEU A 406 -5.73 -6.00 3.76
CA LEU A 406 -5.95 -4.88 4.67
C LEU A 406 -5.92 -5.36 6.10
N ILE A 407 -5.25 -4.66 7.01
CA ILE A 407 -5.16 -5.04 8.42
C ILE A 407 -5.88 -4.01 9.27
N ARG A 408 -6.63 -4.49 10.28
CA ARG A 408 -7.27 -3.69 11.33
C ARG A 408 -7.08 -4.38 12.68
N ARG A 409 -7.00 -3.59 13.76
CA ARG A 409 -6.97 -4.11 15.13
C ARG A 409 -8.29 -3.80 15.83
N ALA A 410 -8.89 -4.81 16.46
CA ALA A 410 -10.04 -4.61 17.33
C ALA A 410 -9.61 -3.84 18.58
N GLN A 411 -10.22 -2.69 18.85
CA GLN A 411 -9.96 -1.90 20.07
C GLN A 411 -10.78 -2.42 21.25
N VAL A 412 -11.93 -3.00 20.97
CA VAL A 412 -12.84 -3.63 21.92
C VAL A 412 -13.25 -5.01 21.43
N ALA A 413 -13.73 -5.86 22.33
CA ALA A 413 -14.31 -7.13 21.94
C ALA A 413 -15.55 -6.87 21.06
N ASP A 414 -15.70 -7.67 19.99
CA ASP A 414 -16.81 -7.55 19.04
C ASP A 414 -17.31 -8.92 18.57
N VAL A 415 -18.53 -8.94 18.06
CA VAL A 415 -19.14 -10.11 17.40
C VAL A 415 -19.32 -9.78 15.93
N LEU A 416 -18.59 -10.51 15.10
CA LEU A 416 -18.66 -10.37 13.64
C LEU A 416 -19.90 -11.08 13.07
N PRO A 417 -20.38 -10.69 11.87
CA PRO A 417 -21.40 -11.44 11.16
C PRO A 417 -21.10 -12.93 11.09
N GLY A 418 -22.08 -13.79 11.36
CA GLY A 418 -21.89 -15.23 11.52
C GLY A 418 -21.58 -15.66 12.95
N ASN A 419 -21.75 -14.77 13.92
CA ASN A 419 -21.56 -15.02 15.37
C ASN A 419 -20.12 -15.38 15.78
N TYR A 420 -19.13 -14.89 15.02
CA TYR A 420 -17.72 -15.05 15.35
C TYR A 420 -17.26 -14.00 16.36
N LYS A 421 -16.63 -14.43 17.45
CA LYS A 421 -16.15 -13.54 18.50
C LYS A 421 -14.69 -13.13 18.29
N VAL A 422 -14.40 -11.85 18.38
CA VAL A 422 -13.05 -11.30 18.37
C VAL A 422 -12.78 -10.53 19.65
N ASN A 423 -11.57 -10.65 20.18
CA ASN A 423 -11.15 -9.99 21.41
C ASN A 423 -10.52 -8.62 21.13
N ALA A 424 -10.54 -7.73 22.12
CA ALA A 424 -9.75 -6.51 22.08
C ALA A 424 -8.26 -6.84 21.87
N GLY A 425 -7.56 -6.02 21.08
CA GLY A 425 -6.15 -6.20 20.73
C GLY A 425 -5.91 -7.18 19.59
N GLN A 426 -6.93 -7.89 19.08
CA GLN A 426 -6.78 -8.87 18.02
C GLN A 426 -6.65 -8.19 16.65
N ASP A 427 -5.63 -8.59 15.88
CA ASP A 427 -5.46 -8.13 14.51
C ASP A 427 -6.34 -8.94 13.55
N ILE A 428 -7.07 -8.23 12.70
CA ILE A 428 -7.94 -8.78 11.66
C ILE A 428 -7.31 -8.44 10.31
N MET A 429 -7.04 -9.46 9.54
CA MET A 429 -6.46 -9.36 8.21
C MET A 429 -7.55 -9.67 7.17
N ILE A 430 -8.01 -8.65 6.47
CA ILE A 430 -8.98 -8.77 5.39
C ILE A 430 -8.22 -9.09 4.11
N SER A 431 -8.36 -10.31 3.60
CA SER A 431 -7.76 -10.71 2.35
C SER A 431 -8.63 -10.26 1.18
N VAL A 432 -8.26 -9.13 0.59
CA VAL A 432 -8.92 -8.58 -0.60
C VAL A 432 -8.75 -9.55 -1.77
N TYR A 433 -7.57 -10.13 -1.92
CA TYR A 433 -7.29 -11.14 -2.94
C TYR A 433 -8.25 -12.32 -2.85
N ASN A 434 -8.43 -12.90 -1.67
CA ASN A 434 -9.34 -14.04 -1.48
C ASN A 434 -10.80 -13.67 -1.80
N ILE A 435 -11.26 -12.49 -1.35
CA ILE A 435 -12.61 -11.99 -1.63
C ILE A 435 -12.84 -11.89 -3.14
N HIS A 436 -11.86 -11.39 -3.86
CA HIS A 436 -11.94 -11.15 -5.31
C HIS A 436 -11.81 -12.43 -6.15
N HIS A 437 -11.13 -13.46 -5.64
CA HIS A 437 -10.91 -14.74 -6.34
C HIS A 437 -11.83 -15.86 -5.89
N SER A 438 -12.75 -15.60 -4.95
CA SER A 438 -13.68 -16.63 -4.51
C SER A 438 -14.60 -17.06 -5.66
N SER A 439 -14.77 -18.39 -5.85
CA SER A 439 -15.61 -19.00 -6.91
C SER A 439 -17.05 -18.50 -6.92
N LYS A 440 -17.59 -18.11 -5.78
CA LYS A 440 -18.94 -17.53 -5.65
C LYS A 440 -19.09 -16.16 -6.36
N ARG A 441 -18.00 -15.48 -6.71
CA ARG A 441 -17.99 -14.17 -7.37
C ARG A 441 -17.45 -14.18 -8.79
N SER A 442 -16.59 -15.13 -9.15
CA SER A 442 -16.06 -15.23 -10.51
C SER A 442 -17.16 -15.44 -11.55
N LEU A 443 -18.26 -16.11 -11.18
CA LEU A 443 -19.45 -16.27 -12.00
C LEU A 443 -20.22 -14.95 -12.25
N LEU A 444 -20.13 -13.99 -11.33
CA LEU A 444 -20.80 -12.67 -11.49
C LEU A 444 -19.95 -11.69 -12.31
N SER A 445 -18.63 -11.81 -12.30
CA SER A 445 -17.74 -10.94 -13.08
C SER A 445 -17.71 -11.31 -14.56
N ALA A 446 -17.80 -12.59 -14.91
CA ALA A 446 -17.91 -13.04 -16.30
C ALA A 446 -19.16 -12.49 -16.99
N VAL A 447 -20.28 -12.36 -16.27
CA VAL A 447 -21.54 -11.80 -16.78
C VAL A 447 -21.45 -10.28 -17.01
N ASN A 448 -20.62 -9.56 -16.25
CA ASN A 448 -20.53 -8.09 -16.33
C ASN A 448 -19.55 -7.58 -17.42
N LEU A 449 -18.75 -8.44 -18.02
CA LEU A 449 -17.90 -8.06 -19.17
C LEU A 449 -18.63 -8.20 -20.50
N GLU A 450 -19.72 -8.98 -20.53
CA GLU A 450 -20.52 -9.20 -21.75
C GLU A 450 -21.72 -8.21 -21.87
N THR A 451 -22.08 -7.49 -20.81
CA THR A 451 -23.12 -6.43 -20.81
C THR A 451 -22.52 -5.04 -20.69
#